data_ffc1937721d49b44527e04b882e22905
#
_entry.id   ffc1937721d49b44527e04b882e22905
#
_cell.length_a   1.000
_cell.length_b   1.000
_cell.length_c   1.000
_cell.angle_alpha   90.00
_cell.angle_beta   90.00
_cell.angle_gamma   90.00
#
_symmetry.space_group_name_H-M   'P 1'
#
loop_
_entity.id
_entity.type
_entity.pdbx_description
1 polymer ?
#
loop_
_entity_poly.entity_id
_entity_poly.type
_entity_poly.pdbx_seq_one_letter_code
_entity_poly.pdbx_strand_id
1 'polypeptide(L)'
;MRFSIFSSLLNARLNLLSKVIVNSSSLPLLNNFLFNIKDGVLIITASDSENSIVTRVELVNNDADFSFAVENKTILESLKTLQEQVLNFVIDENNVLKIEYANGHFNIPVITEHNYPTPKSVGDNAVTLTIAGELLYNNICRSLFAVANDDLRPIMNGICFNQTEDFMDIVASDGHVLVRNRLFSFKTATPDSFILPHKPALLLKTLLQKCKSEVVIRYDNYFGTLSFGDYTMTFRLIEGRYPNYNGVIPTNSPNVAEVNRKSLLGVVKRVLPFSSNSNLVKVELKPSEMKLNAEDFDFNMTASETLSCSYNGDTMNIGFKGVVFASMLNVLDVDSIYIKMSDAARAAIVSPTVQPEDEDCILLIMPMLVND
;
A
#
# COMPACT_ATOMS: atom_id res chain seq x y z
N MET A 1 11.50 20.64 32.06
CA MET A 1 10.30 19.94 31.54
C MET A 1 10.58 18.45 31.57
N ARG A 2 9.67 17.67 32.16
CA ARG A 2 9.90 16.22 32.34
C ARG A 2 8.69 15.40 31.97
N PHE A 3 8.91 14.22 31.44
CA PHE A 3 7.88 13.18 31.21
C PHE A 3 8.50 11.79 31.19
N SER A 4 7.67 10.76 31.37
CA SER A 4 8.12 9.37 31.35
C SER A 4 7.22 8.50 30.49
N ILE A 5 7.83 7.57 29.74
CA ILE A 5 7.16 6.68 28.81
C ILE A 5 7.90 5.33 28.73
N PHE A 6 7.19 4.24 28.39
CA PHE A 6 7.80 2.93 28.13
C PHE A 6 8.59 2.90 26.82
N SER A 7 9.80 2.35 26.86
CA SER A 7 10.74 2.32 25.73
C SER A 7 10.19 1.59 24.50
N SER A 8 9.59 0.40 24.68
CA SER A 8 9.05 -0.39 23.58
C SER A 8 7.86 0.30 22.91
N LEU A 9 6.97 0.91 23.71
CA LEU A 9 5.81 1.62 23.20
C LEU A 9 6.25 2.82 22.34
N LEU A 10 7.16 3.65 22.86
CA LEU A 10 7.68 4.80 22.12
C LEU A 10 8.39 4.37 20.83
N ASN A 11 9.28 3.39 20.93
CA ASN A 11 10.04 2.89 19.78
C ASN A 11 9.10 2.33 18.69
N ALA A 12 8.08 1.57 19.04
CA ALA A 12 7.08 1.07 18.10
C ALA A 12 6.34 2.21 17.37
N ARG A 13 5.92 3.26 18.11
CA ARG A 13 5.24 4.42 17.53
C ARG A 13 6.16 5.19 16.57
N LEU A 14 7.39 5.51 16.99
CA LEU A 14 8.35 6.25 16.18
C LEU A 14 8.75 5.50 14.92
N ASN A 15 8.94 4.17 15.00
CA ASN A 15 9.25 3.34 13.82
C ASN A 15 8.14 3.37 12.75
N LEU A 16 6.87 3.43 13.15
CA LEU A 16 5.77 3.58 12.20
C LEU A 16 5.71 4.99 11.61
N LEU A 17 5.83 6.01 12.44
CA LEU A 17 5.79 7.40 12.00
C LEU A 17 6.97 7.77 11.10
N SER A 18 8.15 7.17 11.31
CA SER A 18 9.34 7.44 10.49
C SER A 18 9.16 7.12 9.01
N LYS A 19 8.18 6.27 8.66
CA LYS A 19 7.91 5.89 7.27
C LYS A 19 7.37 7.04 6.41
N VAL A 20 6.77 8.06 7.02
CA VAL A 20 6.32 9.24 6.26
C VAL A 20 7.46 10.22 6.01
N ILE A 21 8.49 10.25 6.88
CA ILE A 21 9.59 11.21 6.80
C ILE A 21 10.50 10.90 5.58
N VAL A 22 10.71 11.92 4.75
CA VAL A 22 11.64 11.87 3.60
C VAL A 22 12.89 12.63 3.95
N ASN A 23 14.01 11.92 4.09
CA ASN A 23 15.31 12.50 4.52
C ASN A 23 15.91 13.58 3.59
N SER A 24 15.28 13.86 2.46
CA SER A 24 15.67 14.90 1.49
C SER A 24 14.65 16.03 1.39
N SER A 25 13.87 16.28 2.45
CA SER A 25 12.91 17.37 2.48
C SER A 25 13.58 18.73 2.29
N SER A 26 12.95 19.60 1.51
CA SER A 26 13.34 21.01 1.37
C SER A 26 13.15 21.82 2.67
N LEU A 27 12.37 21.27 3.61
CA LEU A 27 12.13 21.83 4.94
C LEU A 27 12.81 20.95 6.00
N PRO A 28 13.99 21.35 6.52
CA PRO A 28 14.74 20.53 7.48
C PRO A 28 13.95 20.16 8.75
N LEU A 29 12.97 20.97 9.13
CA LEU A 29 12.13 20.70 10.29
C LEU A 29 11.30 19.41 10.13
N LEU A 30 10.94 19.02 8.90
CA LEU A 30 10.22 17.77 8.61
C LEU A 30 11.08 16.51 8.75
N ASN A 31 12.39 16.63 8.94
CA ASN A 31 13.24 15.51 9.34
C ASN A 31 13.10 15.16 10.83
N ASN A 32 12.30 15.90 11.55
CA ASN A 32 12.08 15.71 12.98
C ASN A 32 10.68 15.14 13.25
N PHE A 33 10.55 14.42 14.37
CA PHE A 33 9.27 14.20 15.00
C PHE A 33 8.88 15.42 15.82
N LEU A 34 7.63 15.83 15.72
CA LEU A 34 7.04 16.79 16.67
C LEU A 34 6.44 16.02 17.84
N PHE A 35 6.90 16.33 19.03
CA PHE A 35 6.36 15.87 20.30
C PHE A 35 5.54 17.01 20.90
N ASN A 36 4.28 16.75 21.18
CA ASN A 36 3.39 17.70 21.84
C ASN A 36 2.75 17.00 23.03
N ILE A 37 3.05 17.48 24.24
CA ILE A 37 2.49 16.95 25.49
C ILE A 37 1.39 17.86 25.92
N LYS A 38 0.21 17.29 26.13
CA LYS A 38 -0.97 18.01 26.61
C LYS A 38 -1.83 17.09 27.47
N ASP A 39 -2.19 17.58 28.66
CA ASP A 39 -3.07 16.88 29.59
C ASP A 39 -2.66 15.41 29.88
N GLY A 40 -1.37 15.13 30.02
CA GLY A 40 -0.83 13.78 30.27
C GLY A 40 -0.73 12.88 29.04
N VAL A 41 -1.07 13.38 27.86
CA VAL A 41 -1.00 12.66 26.59
C VAL A 41 0.13 13.21 25.73
N LEU A 42 0.98 12.32 25.25
CA LEU A 42 1.98 12.63 24.23
C LEU A 42 1.37 12.43 22.84
N ILE A 43 1.32 13.49 22.06
CA ILE A 43 0.92 13.48 20.66
C ILE A 43 2.21 13.58 19.83
N ILE A 44 2.49 12.57 19.02
CA ILE A 44 3.66 12.56 18.14
C ILE A 44 3.18 12.73 16.70
N THR A 45 3.77 13.70 16.00
CA THR A 45 3.47 13.97 14.58
C THR A 45 4.73 13.81 13.75
N ALA A 46 4.57 13.17 12.59
CA ALA A 46 5.56 13.14 11.51
C ALA A 46 4.89 13.54 10.19
N SER A 47 5.58 14.28 9.34
CA SER A 47 5.03 14.78 8.08
C SER A 47 6.10 14.91 7.00
N ASP A 48 5.65 14.85 5.73
CA ASP A 48 6.45 15.18 4.55
C ASP A 48 5.89 16.39 3.76
N SER A 49 5.02 17.19 4.37
CA SER A 49 4.23 18.32 3.84
C SER A 49 2.91 17.91 3.20
N GLU A 50 2.81 16.79 2.51
CA GLU A 50 1.58 16.32 1.85
C GLU A 50 0.87 15.26 2.68
N ASN A 51 1.65 14.45 3.38
CA ASN A 51 1.18 13.38 4.23
C ASN A 51 1.62 13.63 5.67
N SER A 52 0.78 13.31 6.62
CA SER A 52 1.12 13.35 8.04
C SER A 52 0.55 12.14 8.75
N ILE A 53 1.31 11.64 9.72
CA ILE A 53 0.85 10.59 10.64
C ILE A 53 0.96 11.14 12.05
N VAL A 54 -0.12 11.02 12.79
CA VAL A 54 -0.22 11.41 14.19
C VAL A 54 -0.55 10.19 15.02
N THR A 55 0.10 10.05 16.16
CA THR A 55 -0.27 9.03 17.17
C THR A 55 -0.39 9.67 18.54
N ARG A 56 -1.19 9.03 19.41
CA ARG A 56 -1.41 9.44 20.79
C ARG A 56 -0.94 8.34 21.72
N VAL A 57 -0.27 8.74 22.80
CA VAL A 57 0.24 7.81 23.82
C VAL A 57 0.03 8.43 25.19
N GLU A 58 -0.56 7.69 26.11
CA GLU A 58 -0.64 8.09 27.50
C GLU A 58 0.74 8.03 28.14
N LEU A 59 1.12 9.07 28.88
CA LEU A 59 2.37 9.14 29.60
C LEU A 59 2.24 8.48 30.97
N VAL A 60 3.34 7.95 31.47
CA VAL A 60 3.41 7.47 32.86
C VAL A 60 3.30 8.64 33.84
N ASN A 61 4.00 9.73 33.51
CA ASN A 61 3.87 11.03 34.20
C ASN A 61 4.36 12.17 33.30
N ASN A 62 3.97 13.40 33.62
CA ASN A 62 4.52 14.66 33.10
C ASN A 62 4.37 15.79 34.12
N ASP A 63 5.24 16.79 34.05
CA ASP A 63 5.22 17.94 34.96
C ASP A 63 4.58 19.18 34.34
N ALA A 64 4.47 19.26 33.01
CA ALA A 64 3.89 20.40 32.31
C ALA A 64 3.51 20.03 30.87
N ASP A 65 2.64 20.84 30.29
CA ASP A 65 2.36 20.80 28.83
C ASP A 65 3.46 21.55 28.09
N PHE A 66 3.99 20.93 27.02
CA PHE A 66 5.02 21.54 26.17
C PHE A 66 5.16 20.86 24.83
N SER A 67 5.90 21.50 23.92
CA SER A 67 6.13 20.99 22.58
C SER A 67 7.59 21.17 22.16
N PHE A 68 8.13 20.18 21.41
CA PHE A 68 9.46 20.23 20.86
C PHE A 68 9.58 19.32 19.63
N ALA A 69 10.54 19.62 18.77
CA ALA A 69 10.88 18.75 17.65
C ALA A 69 12.25 18.10 17.86
N VAL A 70 12.36 16.81 17.58
CA VAL A 70 13.57 16.00 17.74
C VAL A 70 13.90 15.23 16.46
N GLU A 71 15.18 15.19 16.10
CA GLU A 71 15.66 14.55 14.87
C GLU A 71 15.37 13.05 14.87
N ASN A 72 14.70 12.58 13.79
CA ASN A 72 14.14 11.23 13.71
C ASN A 72 15.20 10.12 13.79
N LYS A 73 16.30 10.26 13.05
CA LYS A 73 17.35 9.22 12.99
C LYS A 73 18.02 9.06 14.35
N THR A 74 18.40 10.17 14.98
CA THR A 74 19.09 10.17 16.25
C THR A 74 18.27 9.53 17.35
N ILE A 75 17.00 9.92 17.49
CA ILE A 75 16.14 9.32 18.52
C ILE A 75 15.84 7.84 18.26
N LEU A 76 15.59 7.46 17.01
CA LEU A 76 15.35 6.06 16.65
C LEU A 76 16.55 5.16 16.93
N GLU A 77 17.76 5.57 16.52
CA GLU A 77 18.98 4.80 16.79
C GLU A 77 19.27 4.71 18.29
N SER A 78 18.98 5.77 19.06
CA SER A 78 19.14 5.78 20.52
C SER A 78 18.21 4.78 21.23
N LEU A 79 17.00 4.57 20.71
CA LEU A 79 16.01 3.69 21.33
C LEU A 79 16.08 2.24 20.85
N LYS A 80 16.67 1.98 19.68
CA LYS A 80 16.61 0.72 18.93
C LYS A 80 17.06 -0.51 19.73
N THR A 81 18.06 -0.37 20.59
CA THR A 81 18.68 -1.47 21.34
C THR A 81 18.29 -1.51 22.81
N LEU A 82 17.47 -0.56 23.29
CA LEU A 82 17.04 -0.52 24.67
C LEU A 82 16.05 -1.65 24.96
N GLN A 83 16.28 -2.35 26.07
CA GLN A 83 15.31 -3.30 26.61
C GLN A 83 14.09 -2.56 27.17
N GLU A 84 13.00 -3.30 27.41
CA GLU A 84 11.78 -2.74 27.97
C GLU A 84 12.02 -2.12 29.35
N GLN A 85 11.77 -0.83 29.46
CA GLN A 85 11.92 -0.04 30.67
C GLN A 85 11.18 1.29 30.56
N VAL A 86 11.01 1.97 31.69
CA VAL A 86 10.54 3.36 31.69
C VAL A 86 11.73 4.27 31.37
N LEU A 87 11.55 5.14 30.39
CA LEU A 87 12.49 6.20 30.04
C LEU A 87 12.02 7.52 30.64
N ASN A 88 12.95 8.25 31.22
CA ASN A 88 12.69 9.60 31.74
C ASN A 88 13.28 10.64 30.80
N PHE A 89 12.45 11.49 30.28
CA PHE A 89 12.78 12.55 29.36
C PHE A 89 12.86 13.86 30.12
N VAL A 90 13.97 14.57 30.00
CA VAL A 90 14.20 15.87 30.66
C VAL A 90 14.72 16.85 29.61
N ILE A 91 14.03 17.96 29.39
CA ILE A 91 14.53 19.05 28.54
C ILE A 91 15.04 20.20 29.45
N ASP A 92 16.30 20.56 29.26
CA ASP A 92 16.96 21.66 29.99
C ASP A 92 16.74 23.04 29.33
N GLU A 93 17.30 24.06 29.95
CA GLU A 93 17.23 25.45 29.47
C GLU A 93 18.04 25.69 28.19
N ASN A 94 18.94 24.78 27.84
CA ASN A 94 19.78 24.86 26.63
C ASN A 94 19.15 24.13 25.45
N ASN A 95 17.89 23.68 25.51
CA ASN A 95 17.21 22.89 24.54
C ASN A 95 17.89 21.54 24.26
N VAL A 96 18.43 20.91 25.29
CA VAL A 96 18.98 19.56 25.24
C VAL A 96 18.00 18.59 25.90
N LEU A 97 17.55 17.61 25.14
CA LEU A 97 16.75 16.49 25.62
C LEU A 97 17.67 15.43 26.21
N LYS A 98 17.62 15.24 27.50
CA LYS A 98 18.25 14.11 28.20
C LYS A 98 17.24 12.97 28.31
N ILE A 99 17.57 11.80 27.78
CA ILE A 99 16.78 10.56 27.89
C ILE A 99 17.52 9.66 28.88
N GLU A 100 16.99 9.50 30.08
CA GLU A 100 17.57 8.66 31.13
C GLU A 100 16.95 7.27 31.08
N TYR A 101 17.80 6.26 31.18
CA TYR A 101 17.44 4.84 31.26
C TYR A 101 18.27 4.14 32.34
N ALA A 102 18.00 2.86 32.63
CA ALA A 102 18.54 2.14 33.80
C ALA A 102 20.06 2.29 34.00
N ASN A 103 20.85 2.28 32.92
CA ASN A 103 22.32 2.22 33.00
C ASN A 103 23.03 3.44 32.38
N GLY A 104 22.28 4.49 31.99
CA GLY A 104 22.89 5.66 31.36
C GLY A 104 21.90 6.71 30.89
N HIS A 105 22.37 7.57 30.01
CA HIS A 105 21.55 8.60 29.40
C HIS A 105 22.04 8.96 27.98
N PHE A 106 21.16 9.51 27.18
CA PHE A 106 21.45 10.16 25.91
C PHE A 106 21.16 11.66 26.04
N ASN A 107 21.93 12.48 25.34
CA ASN A 107 21.65 13.91 25.21
C ASN A 107 21.46 14.22 23.73
N ILE A 108 20.32 14.75 23.36
CA ILE A 108 19.94 15.04 21.98
C ILE A 108 19.49 16.49 21.90
N PRO A 109 20.03 17.33 21.01
CA PRO A 109 19.52 18.68 20.81
C PRO A 109 18.09 18.63 20.26
N VAL A 110 17.24 19.53 20.74
CA VAL A 110 15.85 19.67 20.29
C VAL A 110 15.52 21.09 19.90
N ILE A 111 14.46 21.26 19.13
CA ILE A 111 13.94 22.55 18.69
C ILE A 111 12.65 22.80 19.48
N THR A 112 12.66 23.78 20.38
CA THR A 112 11.51 24.14 21.23
C THR A 112 10.69 25.28 20.62
N GLU A 113 11.35 26.22 19.91
CA GLU A 113 10.66 27.23 19.11
C GLU A 113 10.56 26.74 17.66
N HIS A 114 9.38 26.33 17.24
CA HIS A 114 9.19 25.73 15.93
C HIS A 114 7.87 26.15 15.27
N ASN A 115 7.90 26.24 13.94
CA ASN A 115 6.73 26.36 13.08
C ASN A 115 6.51 25.04 12.34
N TYR A 116 6.34 23.94 13.10
CA TYR A 116 6.09 22.64 12.49
C TYR A 116 4.77 22.69 11.71
N PRO A 117 4.73 22.23 10.42
CA PRO A 117 3.53 22.27 9.62
C PRO A 117 2.39 21.49 10.28
N THR A 118 1.29 22.18 10.56
CA THR A 118 0.09 21.54 11.07
C THR A 118 -0.49 20.60 10.03
N PRO A 119 -0.83 19.36 10.41
CA PRO A 119 -1.54 18.46 9.52
C PRO A 119 -2.80 19.12 8.97
N LYS A 120 -3.03 18.97 7.67
CA LYS A 120 -4.28 19.45 7.05
C LYS A 120 -5.46 18.67 7.63
N SER A 121 -6.64 19.24 7.55
CA SER A 121 -7.89 18.58 7.96
C SER A 121 -8.85 18.53 6.82
N VAL A 122 -9.67 17.50 6.77
CA VAL A 122 -10.83 17.45 5.87
C VAL A 122 -11.88 18.46 6.33
N GLY A 123 -12.63 19.00 5.39
CA GLY A 123 -13.70 19.95 5.64
C GLY A 123 -14.86 19.37 6.45
N ASP A 124 -15.78 20.25 6.90
CA ASP A 124 -16.93 19.84 7.70
C ASP A 124 -17.92 18.94 6.93
N ASN A 125 -17.99 19.08 5.62
CA ASN A 125 -18.83 18.28 4.73
C ASN A 125 -18.14 17.01 4.20
N ALA A 126 -17.08 16.54 4.86
CA ALA A 126 -16.35 15.35 4.44
C ALA A 126 -17.25 14.10 4.46
N VAL A 127 -17.15 13.29 3.41
CA VAL A 127 -17.76 11.96 3.36
C VAL A 127 -17.04 11.05 4.34
N THR A 128 -17.80 10.20 5.03
CA THR A 128 -17.27 9.25 6.01
C THR A 128 -17.59 7.82 5.57
N LEU A 129 -16.57 6.98 5.55
CA LEU A 129 -16.64 5.56 5.25
C LEU A 129 -15.96 4.78 6.39
N THR A 130 -16.62 3.73 6.89
CA THR A 130 -16.01 2.79 7.85
C THR A 130 -15.80 1.44 7.19
N ILE A 131 -14.60 0.88 7.32
CA ILE A 131 -14.21 -0.39 6.70
C ILE A 131 -13.34 -1.20 7.67
N ALA A 132 -13.48 -2.53 7.67
CA ALA A 132 -12.60 -3.39 8.45
C ALA A 132 -11.14 -3.22 8.01
N GLY A 133 -10.21 -3.07 8.96
CA GLY A 133 -8.80 -2.79 8.67
C GLY A 133 -8.13 -3.88 7.83
N GLU A 134 -8.47 -5.15 8.07
CA GLU A 134 -7.97 -6.28 7.29
C GLU A 134 -8.49 -6.25 5.84
N LEU A 135 -9.78 -5.93 5.64
CA LEU A 135 -10.35 -5.81 4.29
C LEU A 135 -9.70 -4.67 3.51
N LEU A 136 -9.51 -3.51 4.14
CA LEU A 136 -8.81 -2.37 3.52
C LEU A 136 -7.36 -2.72 3.18
N TYR A 137 -6.64 -3.36 4.12
CA TYR A 137 -5.25 -3.81 3.91
C TYR A 137 -5.15 -4.74 2.70
N ASN A 138 -5.99 -5.77 2.62
CA ASN A 138 -5.97 -6.75 1.54
C ASN A 138 -6.24 -6.09 0.18
N ASN A 139 -7.22 -5.20 0.11
CA ASN A 139 -7.58 -4.50 -1.12
C ASN A 139 -6.50 -3.51 -1.57
N ILE A 140 -5.85 -2.79 -0.64
CA ILE A 140 -4.67 -1.96 -0.94
C ILE A 140 -3.53 -2.84 -1.46
N CYS A 141 -3.22 -3.96 -0.81
CA CYS A 141 -2.16 -4.87 -1.24
C CYS A 141 -2.39 -5.45 -2.64
N ARG A 142 -3.63 -5.82 -2.95
CA ARG A 142 -4.03 -6.33 -4.27
C ARG A 142 -3.90 -5.26 -5.35
N SER A 143 -4.13 -3.99 -5.03
CA SER A 143 -4.17 -2.89 -6.01
C SER A 143 -2.83 -2.22 -6.27
N LEU A 144 -1.92 -2.18 -5.28
CA LEU A 144 -0.70 -1.38 -5.33
C LEU A 144 0.22 -1.67 -6.54
N PHE A 145 0.33 -2.94 -6.98
CA PHE A 145 1.22 -3.27 -8.09
C PHE A 145 0.71 -2.76 -9.46
N ALA A 146 -0.57 -2.45 -9.54
CA ALA A 146 -1.22 -1.94 -10.75
C ALA A 146 -1.31 -0.42 -10.81
N VAL A 147 -0.87 0.29 -9.76
CA VAL A 147 -0.83 1.76 -9.75
C VAL A 147 0.23 2.24 -10.76
N ALA A 148 -0.14 3.20 -11.60
CA ALA A 148 0.79 3.81 -12.54
C ALA A 148 1.86 4.65 -11.81
N ASN A 149 2.97 4.86 -12.51
CA ASN A 149 3.97 5.87 -12.18
C ASN A 149 4.23 6.68 -13.46
N ASP A 150 3.32 7.61 -13.77
CA ASP A 150 3.28 8.30 -15.04
C ASP A 150 2.88 9.77 -14.82
N ASP A 151 3.80 10.68 -15.04
CA ASP A 151 3.59 12.12 -14.88
C ASP A 151 2.58 12.70 -15.89
N LEU A 152 2.36 12.02 -17.02
CA LEU A 152 1.40 12.45 -18.05
C LEU A 152 -0.04 12.06 -17.68
N ARG A 153 -0.21 11.06 -16.82
CA ARG A 153 -1.52 10.58 -16.36
C ARG A 153 -1.58 10.49 -14.84
N PRO A 154 -1.43 11.63 -14.12
CA PRO A 154 -1.32 11.63 -12.66
C PRO A 154 -2.53 11.02 -11.94
N ILE A 155 -3.74 11.06 -12.56
CA ILE A 155 -4.94 10.42 -12.02
C ILE A 155 -4.83 8.89 -11.90
N MET A 156 -3.91 8.24 -12.62
CA MET A 156 -3.65 6.80 -12.52
C MET A 156 -2.55 6.46 -11.51
N ASN A 157 -1.88 7.46 -10.92
CA ASN A 157 -0.84 7.26 -9.90
C ASN A 157 -1.41 7.00 -8.50
N GLY A 158 -2.61 6.47 -8.43
CA GLY A 158 -3.31 6.15 -7.19
C GLY A 158 -4.33 5.04 -7.34
N ILE A 159 -4.91 4.65 -6.20
CA ILE A 159 -6.00 3.68 -6.09
C ILE A 159 -7.32 4.44 -6.02
N CYS A 160 -8.21 4.18 -6.95
CA CYS A 160 -9.55 4.76 -6.97
C CYS A 160 -10.49 3.96 -6.06
N PHE A 161 -11.15 4.64 -5.15
CA PHE A 161 -12.29 4.14 -4.39
C PHE A 161 -13.55 4.74 -4.99
N ASN A 162 -14.35 3.93 -5.64
CA ASN A 162 -15.56 4.36 -6.35
C ASN A 162 -16.79 3.75 -5.72
N GLN A 163 -17.55 4.54 -4.96
CA GLN A 163 -18.77 4.13 -4.28
C GLN A 163 -19.98 4.35 -5.19
N THR A 164 -20.84 3.34 -5.27
CA THR A 164 -22.09 3.37 -6.02
C THR A 164 -23.29 3.01 -5.12
N GLU A 165 -24.48 3.01 -5.67
CA GLU A 165 -25.69 2.59 -4.94
C GLU A 165 -25.66 1.09 -4.59
N ASP A 166 -24.91 0.27 -5.34
CA ASP A 166 -24.94 -1.18 -5.22
C ASP A 166 -23.67 -1.78 -4.61
N PHE A 167 -22.49 -1.10 -4.76
CA PHE A 167 -21.18 -1.62 -4.36
C PHE A 167 -20.13 -0.49 -4.26
N MET A 168 -18.97 -0.85 -3.73
CA MET A 168 -17.76 -0.02 -3.85
C MET A 168 -16.71 -0.79 -4.65
N ASP A 169 -16.17 -0.16 -5.69
CA ASP A 169 -15.00 -0.66 -6.43
C ASP A 169 -13.72 -0.01 -5.91
N ILE A 170 -12.70 -0.81 -5.63
CA ILE A 170 -11.32 -0.38 -5.34
C ILE A 170 -10.47 -0.78 -6.55
N VAL A 171 -10.01 0.22 -7.31
CA VAL A 171 -9.45 0.02 -8.66
C VAL A 171 -8.09 0.67 -8.78
N ALA A 172 -7.15 -0.02 -9.43
CA ALA A 172 -5.89 0.56 -9.88
C ALA A 172 -5.56 0.07 -11.30
N SER A 173 -4.94 0.92 -12.10
CA SER A 173 -4.49 0.58 -13.46
C SER A 173 -3.35 1.47 -13.91
N ASP A 174 -2.41 0.91 -14.67
CA ASP A 174 -1.34 1.64 -15.39
C ASP A 174 -1.62 1.72 -16.91
N GLY A 175 -2.76 1.19 -17.37
CA GLY A 175 -3.14 1.08 -18.78
C GLY A 175 -2.75 -0.25 -19.43
N HIS A 176 -1.90 -1.08 -18.83
CA HIS A 176 -1.52 -2.42 -19.29
C HIS A 176 -2.03 -3.51 -18.34
N VAL A 177 -2.18 -3.17 -17.07
CA VAL A 177 -2.83 -3.99 -16.05
C VAL A 177 -3.95 -3.21 -15.38
N LEU A 178 -4.93 -3.94 -14.85
CA LEU A 178 -6.00 -3.38 -14.04
C LEU A 178 -6.32 -4.37 -12.93
N VAL A 179 -6.57 -3.84 -11.74
CA VAL A 179 -7.17 -4.57 -10.63
C VAL A 179 -8.49 -3.92 -10.31
N ARG A 180 -9.55 -4.69 -10.18
CA ARG A 180 -10.83 -4.26 -9.62
C ARG A 180 -11.22 -5.21 -8.52
N ASN A 181 -11.33 -4.68 -7.30
CA ASN A 181 -11.91 -5.37 -6.16
C ASN A 181 -13.27 -4.72 -5.91
N ARG A 182 -14.35 -5.44 -6.11
CA ARG A 182 -15.72 -4.99 -5.85
C ARG A 182 -16.20 -5.51 -4.52
N LEU A 183 -16.69 -4.64 -3.67
CA LEU A 183 -17.21 -4.93 -2.33
C LEU A 183 -18.71 -4.67 -2.33
N PHE A 184 -19.53 -5.72 -2.24
CA PHE A 184 -20.99 -5.63 -2.33
C PHE A 184 -21.65 -5.15 -1.04
N SER A 185 -20.97 -5.27 0.10
CA SER A 185 -21.44 -4.76 1.40
C SER A 185 -21.38 -3.24 1.54
N PHE A 186 -20.62 -2.55 0.65
CA PHE A 186 -20.46 -1.10 0.69
C PHE A 186 -21.36 -0.41 -0.34
N LYS A 187 -22.48 0.12 0.14
CA LYS A 187 -23.49 0.82 -0.67
C LYS A 187 -23.68 2.23 -0.14
N THR A 188 -23.94 3.16 -1.03
CA THR A 188 -24.22 4.56 -0.65
C THR A 188 -25.38 5.12 -1.46
N ALA A 189 -26.26 5.89 -0.82
CA ALA A 189 -27.32 6.60 -1.53
C ALA A 189 -26.79 7.77 -2.38
N THR A 190 -25.56 8.22 -2.11
CA THR A 190 -24.92 9.32 -2.84
C THR A 190 -23.61 8.79 -3.43
N PRO A 191 -23.60 8.38 -4.71
CA PRO A 191 -22.38 7.91 -5.36
C PRO A 191 -21.27 8.96 -5.30
N ASP A 192 -20.06 8.53 -4.94
CA ASP A 192 -18.90 9.38 -4.81
C ASP A 192 -17.61 8.59 -5.02
N SER A 193 -16.50 9.30 -5.25
CA SER A 193 -15.21 8.65 -5.46
C SER A 193 -14.02 9.52 -5.04
N PHE A 194 -12.95 8.87 -4.57
CA PHE A 194 -11.68 9.53 -4.33
C PHE A 194 -10.52 8.68 -4.83
N ILE A 195 -9.37 9.31 -5.08
CA ILE A 195 -8.16 8.64 -5.53
C ILE A 195 -7.08 8.78 -4.46
N LEU A 196 -6.76 7.65 -3.82
CA LEU A 196 -5.69 7.52 -2.83
C LEU A 196 -4.34 7.44 -3.55
N PRO A 197 -3.42 8.42 -3.37
CA PRO A 197 -2.14 8.39 -4.04
C PRO A 197 -1.27 7.18 -3.66
N HIS A 198 -0.32 6.82 -4.52
CA HIS A 198 0.57 5.68 -4.34
C HIS A 198 1.34 5.70 -3.00
N LYS A 199 1.95 6.87 -2.64
CA LYS A 199 2.73 6.98 -1.40
C LYS A 199 1.88 6.77 -0.14
N PRO A 200 0.73 7.45 0.07
CA PRO A 200 -0.21 7.11 1.14
C PRO A 200 -0.61 5.64 1.16
N ALA A 201 -0.90 5.04 0.01
CA ALA A 201 -1.27 3.62 -0.05
C ALA A 201 -0.14 2.69 0.44
N LEU A 202 1.12 2.98 0.12
CA LEU A 202 2.28 2.26 0.67
C LEU A 202 2.43 2.42 2.18
N LEU A 203 2.21 3.62 2.70
CA LEU A 203 2.22 3.89 4.14
C LEU A 203 1.11 3.11 4.84
N LEU A 204 -0.10 3.15 4.31
CA LEU A 204 -1.26 2.41 4.84
C LEU A 204 -1.04 0.89 4.81
N LYS A 205 -0.43 0.35 3.77
CA LYS A 205 -0.01 -1.07 3.73
C LYS A 205 0.87 -1.43 4.94
N THR A 206 1.76 -0.54 5.36
CA THR A 206 2.62 -0.79 6.53
C THR A 206 1.86 -0.63 7.84
N LEU A 207 1.05 0.42 7.95
CA LEU A 207 0.28 0.75 9.15
C LEU A 207 -0.81 -0.27 9.46
N LEU A 208 -1.51 -0.77 8.43
CA LEU A 208 -2.66 -1.65 8.55
C LEU A 208 -2.30 -3.15 8.61
N GLN A 209 -1.03 -3.53 8.43
CA GLN A 209 -0.61 -4.95 8.36
C GLN A 209 -1.08 -5.82 9.53
N LYS A 210 -1.27 -5.23 10.72
CA LYS A 210 -1.75 -5.92 11.92
C LYS A 210 -3.03 -5.30 12.48
N CYS A 211 -3.68 -4.45 11.71
CA CYS A 211 -4.89 -3.75 12.14
C CYS A 211 -6.09 -4.71 12.09
N LYS A 212 -6.62 -5.01 13.27
CA LYS A 212 -7.85 -5.83 13.42
C LYS A 212 -9.10 -4.99 13.71
N SER A 213 -8.90 -3.69 13.96
CA SER A 213 -10.01 -2.77 14.24
C SER A 213 -10.60 -2.22 12.96
N GLU A 214 -11.76 -1.59 13.10
CA GLU A 214 -12.32 -0.76 12.04
C GLU A 214 -11.43 0.45 11.76
N VAL A 215 -11.48 0.89 10.52
CA VAL A 215 -10.80 2.06 9.99
C VAL A 215 -11.86 3.05 9.54
N VAL A 216 -11.80 4.26 10.06
CA VAL A 216 -12.67 5.35 9.63
C VAL A 216 -11.91 6.20 8.63
N ILE A 217 -12.43 6.27 7.41
CA ILE A 217 -11.93 7.12 6.33
C ILE A 217 -12.87 8.32 6.23
N ARG A 218 -12.32 9.53 6.30
CA ARG A 218 -13.03 10.77 5.99
C ARG A 218 -12.31 11.47 4.86
N TYR A 219 -13.04 11.95 3.87
CA TYR A 219 -12.43 12.63 2.72
C TYR A 219 -13.32 13.75 2.18
N ASP A 220 -12.68 14.74 1.60
CA ASP A 220 -13.28 15.80 0.80
C ASP A 220 -12.63 15.82 -0.60
N ASN A 221 -12.74 16.93 -1.32
CA ASN A 221 -12.19 17.04 -2.68
C ASN A 221 -10.65 17.05 -2.72
N TYR A 222 -9.95 17.36 -1.61
CA TYR A 222 -8.52 17.63 -1.57
C TYR A 222 -7.74 16.73 -0.61
N PHE A 223 -8.36 16.37 0.50
CA PHE A 223 -7.69 15.63 1.58
C PHE A 223 -8.50 14.41 2.00
N GLY A 224 -7.77 13.40 2.43
CA GLY A 224 -8.32 12.25 3.13
C GLY A 224 -7.67 12.11 4.50
N THR A 225 -8.46 11.68 5.48
CA THR A 225 -7.97 11.22 6.79
C THR A 225 -8.39 9.79 7.01
N LEU A 226 -7.52 9.03 7.63
CA LEU A 226 -7.74 7.64 7.95
C LEU A 226 -7.36 7.42 9.40
N SER A 227 -8.33 7.01 10.22
CA SER A 227 -8.17 6.85 11.67
C SER A 227 -8.41 5.40 12.08
N PHE A 228 -7.50 4.82 12.87
CA PHE A 228 -7.60 3.48 13.44
C PHE A 228 -6.77 3.39 14.71
N GLY A 229 -7.32 2.82 15.77
CA GLY A 229 -6.67 2.82 17.08
C GLY A 229 -6.21 4.23 17.48
N ASP A 230 -4.95 4.36 17.85
CA ASP A 230 -4.34 5.64 18.28
C ASP A 230 -3.68 6.40 17.10
N TYR A 231 -3.88 5.98 15.87
CA TYR A 231 -3.27 6.59 14.68
C TYR A 231 -4.28 7.37 13.87
N THR A 232 -3.84 8.50 13.37
CA THR A 232 -4.53 9.26 12.32
C THR A 232 -3.52 9.60 11.24
N MET A 233 -3.81 9.18 10.01
CA MET A 233 -3.05 9.56 8.84
C MET A 233 -3.87 10.55 8.02
N THR A 234 -3.26 11.67 7.62
CA THR A 234 -3.84 12.64 6.69
C THR A 234 -2.99 12.70 5.43
N PHE A 235 -3.61 12.79 4.28
CA PHE A 235 -2.94 12.81 2.97
C PHE A 235 -3.70 13.66 1.98
N ARG A 236 -2.97 14.21 1.01
CA ARG A 236 -3.57 14.90 -0.12
C ARG A 236 -4.08 13.86 -1.13
N LEU A 237 -5.28 14.08 -1.68
CA LEU A 237 -5.89 13.25 -2.72
C LEU A 237 -5.37 13.65 -4.11
N ILE A 238 -5.45 12.72 -5.07
CA ILE A 238 -5.29 13.06 -6.49
C ILE A 238 -6.61 13.59 -7.00
N GLU A 239 -6.60 14.83 -7.48
CA GLU A 239 -7.76 15.51 -8.03
C GLU A 239 -8.08 15.00 -9.44
N GLY A 240 -9.36 14.84 -9.75
CA GLY A 240 -9.83 14.46 -11.07
C GLY A 240 -10.71 13.21 -11.09
N ARG A 241 -11.19 12.85 -12.28
CA ARG A 241 -12.04 11.69 -12.48
C ARG A 241 -11.22 10.52 -12.99
N TYR A 242 -11.26 9.39 -12.28
CA TYR A 242 -10.60 8.16 -12.71
C TYR A 242 -11.17 7.68 -14.06
N PRO A 243 -10.34 7.09 -14.96
CA PRO A 243 -10.80 6.58 -16.25
C PRO A 243 -11.91 5.53 -16.10
N ASN A 244 -12.75 5.39 -17.14
CA ASN A 244 -13.79 4.37 -17.17
C ASN A 244 -13.16 2.97 -17.33
N TYR A 245 -12.84 2.37 -16.21
CA TYR A 245 -12.22 1.04 -16.13
C TYR A 245 -13.16 -0.10 -16.54
N ASN A 246 -14.47 0.08 -16.41
CA ASN A 246 -15.44 -0.97 -16.78
C ASN A 246 -15.44 -1.22 -18.30
N GLY A 247 -15.16 -0.20 -19.10
CA GLY A 247 -15.15 -0.31 -20.56
C GLY A 247 -14.00 -1.17 -21.13
N VAL A 248 -12.95 -1.43 -20.36
CA VAL A 248 -11.79 -2.22 -20.81
C VAL A 248 -11.83 -3.68 -20.32
N ILE A 249 -12.77 -4.02 -19.43
CA ILE A 249 -12.93 -5.38 -18.92
C ILE A 249 -13.69 -6.22 -19.97
N PRO A 250 -13.08 -7.28 -20.51
CA PRO A 250 -13.74 -8.15 -21.49
C PRO A 250 -15.02 -8.78 -20.92
N THR A 251 -16.11 -8.68 -21.64
CA THR A 251 -17.41 -9.29 -21.26
C THR A 251 -17.54 -10.73 -21.74
N ASN A 252 -16.76 -11.13 -22.75
CA ASN A 252 -16.73 -12.47 -23.31
C ASN A 252 -15.30 -13.00 -23.36
N SER A 253 -15.01 -14.03 -22.58
CA SER A 253 -13.71 -14.71 -22.51
C SER A 253 -13.95 -16.21 -22.40
N PRO A 254 -14.28 -16.88 -23.52
CA PRO A 254 -14.72 -18.27 -23.52
C PRO A 254 -13.59 -19.28 -23.22
N ASN A 255 -12.35 -18.90 -23.47
CA ASN A 255 -11.18 -19.75 -23.24
C ASN A 255 -10.74 -19.61 -21.77
N VAL A 256 -10.96 -20.63 -20.97
CA VAL A 256 -10.71 -20.61 -19.52
C VAL A 256 -9.69 -21.67 -19.15
N ALA A 257 -8.59 -21.24 -18.53
CA ALA A 257 -7.62 -22.12 -17.91
C ALA A 257 -7.76 -22.06 -16.40
N GLU A 258 -7.96 -23.20 -15.75
CA GLU A 258 -7.87 -23.34 -14.30
C GLU A 258 -6.51 -23.91 -13.94
N VAL A 259 -5.82 -23.26 -12.98
CA VAL A 259 -4.46 -23.62 -12.60
C VAL A 259 -4.18 -23.34 -11.13
N ASN A 260 -3.33 -24.16 -10.49
CA ASN A 260 -2.85 -23.87 -9.14
C ASN A 260 -1.97 -22.65 -9.16
N ARG A 261 -2.37 -21.62 -8.41
CA ARG A 261 -1.71 -20.31 -8.37
C ARG A 261 -0.26 -20.38 -7.88
N LYS A 262 0.00 -21.15 -6.80
CA LYS A 262 1.37 -21.26 -6.22
C LYS A 262 2.32 -21.95 -7.19
N SER A 263 1.87 -23.00 -7.84
CA SER A 263 2.64 -23.71 -8.87
C SER A 263 2.96 -22.80 -10.03
N LEU A 264 1.98 -22.10 -10.58
CA LEU A 264 2.16 -21.15 -11.68
C LEU A 264 3.12 -20.02 -11.30
N LEU A 265 2.95 -19.40 -10.12
CA LEU A 265 3.87 -18.37 -9.64
C LEU A 265 5.31 -18.90 -9.52
N GLY A 266 5.48 -20.13 -9.05
CA GLY A 266 6.77 -20.79 -8.96
C GLY A 266 7.43 -20.95 -10.33
N VAL A 267 6.67 -21.42 -11.33
CA VAL A 267 7.15 -21.56 -12.71
C VAL A 267 7.52 -20.21 -13.30
N VAL A 268 6.64 -19.21 -13.20
CA VAL A 268 6.94 -17.85 -13.69
C VAL A 268 8.23 -17.31 -13.10
N LYS A 269 8.43 -17.46 -11.78
CA LYS A 269 9.66 -16.99 -11.09
C LYS A 269 10.92 -17.72 -11.56
N ARG A 270 10.83 -18.99 -11.95
CA ARG A 270 11.99 -19.78 -12.44
C ARG A 270 12.35 -19.48 -13.87
N VAL A 271 11.37 -19.23 -14.75
CA VAL A 271 11.64 -18.93 -16.18
C VAL A 271 12.00 -17.45 -16.38
N LEU A 272 11.47 -16.54 -15.57
CA LEU A 272 11.67 -15.09 -15.70
C LEU A 272 13.14 -14.63 -15.81
N PRO A 273 14.11 -15.16 -15.05
CA PRO A 273 15.53 -14.79 -15.18
C PRO A 273 16.15 -15.10 -16.56
N PHE A 274 15.48 -15.93 -17.38
CA PHE A 274 15.91 -16.30 -18.71
C PHE A 274 15.23 -15.48 -19.82
N SER A 275 14.38 -14.52 -19.46
CA SER A 275 13.78 -13.58 -20.40
C SER A 275 14.72 -12.40 -20.66
N SER A 276 14.64 -11.85 -21.88
CA SER A 276 15.33 -10.62 -22.24
C SER A 276 14.83 -9.40 -21.43
N ASN A 277 15.37 -8.22 -21.71
CA ASN A 277 14.94 -6.95 -21.10
C ASN A 277 13.44 -6.67 -21.29
N SER A 278 12.77 -7.31 -22.23
CA SER A 278 11.32 -7.24 -22.42
C SER A 278 10.54 -7.90 -21.28
N ASN A 279 11.16 -8.83 -20.55
CA ASN A 279 10.52 -9.70 -19.55
C ASN A 279 9.35 -10.51 -20.12
N LEU A 280 9.41 -10.86 -21.42
CA LEU A 280 8.37 -11.66 -22.06
C LEU A 280 8.43 -13.11 -21.57
N VAL A 281 7.31 -13.59 -21.07
CA VAL A 281 7.05 -15.02 -20.81
C VAL A 281 5.98 -15.48 -21.77
N LYS A 282 6.33 -16.42 -22.65
CA LYS A 282 5.40 -17.07 -23.59
C LYS A 282 4.68 -18.21 -22.87
N VAL A 283 3.38 -18.27 -23.00
CA VAL A 283 2.51 -19.29 -22.38
C VAL A 283 1.80 -20.04 -23.49
N GLU A 284 2.10 -21.32 -23.65
CA GLU A 284 1.38 -22.25 -24.51
C GLU A 284 0.36 -23.02 -23.68
N LEU A 285 -0.91 -22.92 -24.04
CA LEU A 285 -2.04 -23.58 -23.40
C LEU A 285 -2.54 -24.74 -24.23
N LYS A 286 -2.68 -25.90 -23.58
CA LYS A 286 -3.31 -27.13 -24.11
C LYS A 286 -4.30 -27.66 -23.06
N PRO A 287 -5.23 -28.55 -23.41
CA PRO A 287 -6.32 -28.96 -22.48
C PRO A 287 -5.88 -29.42 -21.11
N SER A 288 -4.73 -30.07 -20.95
CA SER A 288 -4.25 -30.62 -19.67
C SER A 288 -2.93 -30.03 -19.18
N GLU A 289 -2.29 -29.16 -19.98
CA GLU A 289 -0.98 -28.64 -19.67
C GLU A 289 -0.84 -27.16 -20.07
N MET A 290 -0.04 -26.44 -19.30
CA MET A 290 0.40 -25.08 -19.56
C MET A 290 1.93 -25.09 -19.60
N LYS A 291 2.52 -24.64 -20.70
CA LYS A 291 3.97 -24.56 -20.87
C LYS A 291 4.39 -23.10 -20.90
N LEU A 292 5.32 -22.74 -20.04
CA LEU A 292 5.90 -21.40 -19.99
C LEU A 292 7.31 -21.44 -20.58
N ASN A 293 7.59 -20.50 -21.47
CA ASN A 293 8.89 -20.35 -22.12
C ASN A 293 9.37 -18.91 -21.95
N ALA A 294 10.68 -18.76 -21.70
CA ALA A 294 11.37 -17.49 -21.71
C ALA A 294 12.69 -17.66 -22.47
N GLU A 295 13.10 -16.63 -23.20
CA GLU A 295 14.31 -16.66 -24.03
C GLU A 295 14.97 -15.27 -24.05
N ASP A 296 16.29 -15.30 -24.03
CA ASP A 296 17.15 -14.14 -24.24
C ASP A 296 18.15 -14.48 -25.34
N PHE A 297 17.90 -13.97 -26.55
CA PHE A 297 18.72 -14.24 -27.71
C PHE A 297 20.10 -13.62 -27.63
N ASP A 298 20.24 -12.47 -26.93
CA ASP A 298 21.51 -11.76 -26.82
C ASP A 298 22.51 -12.55 -25.97
N PHE A 299 22.01 -13.29 -24.98
CA PHE A 299 22.83 -14.11 -24.10
C PHE A 299 22.70 -15.61 -24.35
N ASN A 300 21.95 -16.02 -25.40
CA ASN A 300 21.69 -17.43 -25.75
C ASN A 300 21.15 -18.24 -24.56
N MET A 301 20.26 -17.64 -23.78
CA MET A 301 19.62 -18.26 -22.62
C MET A 301 18.17 -18.63 -22.95
N THR A 302 17.76 -19.81 -22.50
CA THR A 302 16.38 -20.29 -22.65
C THR A 302 15.93 -21.00 -21.39
N ALA A 303 14.65 -20.89 -21.06
CA ALA A 303 14.01 -21.71 -20.04
C ALA A 303 12.64 -22.16 -20.52
N SER A 304 12.29 -23.38 -20.18
CA SER A 304 11.01 -23.97 -20.51
C SER A 304 10.54 -24.85 -19.37
N GLU A 305 9.32 -24.65 -18.91
CA GLU A 305 8.73 -25.45 -17.84
C GLU A 305 7.26 -25.69 -18.08
N THR A 306 6.78 -26.91 -17.79
CA THR A 306 5.39 -27.32 -17.98
C THR A 306 4.75 -27.59 -16.62
N LEU A 307 3.48 -27.20 -16.48
CA LEU A 307 2.65 -27.51 -15.32
C LEU A 307 1.27 -27.97 -15.76
N SER A 308 0.59 -28.74 -14.93
CA SER A 308 -0.77 -29.20 -15.17
C SER A 308 -1.77 -28.07 -15.02
N CYS A 309 -2.76 -28.01 -15.92
CA CYS A 309 -3.92 -27.12 -15.83
C CYS A 309 -5.15 -27.83 -16.40
N SER A 310 -6.31 -27.21 -16.22
CA SER A 310 -7.54 -27.59 -16.96
C SER A 310 -7.88 -26.43 -17.87
N TYR A 311 -7.80 -26.65 -19.18
CA TYR A 311 -8.07 -25.63 -20.19
C TYR A 311 -9.12 -26.12 -21.18
N ASN A 312 -10.14 -25.31 -21.45
CA ASN A 312 -11.31 -25.68 -22.24
C ASN A 312 -11.27 -25.21 -23.69
N GLY A 313 -10.21 -24.46 -24.10
CA GLY A 313 -10.08 -23.90 -25.45
C GLY A 313 -9.17 -24.71 -26.35
N ASP A 314 -9.04 -24.27 -27.63
CA ASP A 314 -8.04 -24.74 -28.55
C ASP A 314 -6.63 -24.30 -28.12
N THR A 315 -5.60 -25.00 -28.62
CA THR A 315 -4.20 -24.62 -28.33
C THR A 315 -3.97 -23.13 -28.60
N MET A 316 -3.47 -22.42 -27.60
CA MET A 316 -3.25 -20.97 -27.66
C MET A 316 -1.84 -20.61 -27.18
N ASN A 317 -1.17 -19.73 -27.93
CA ASN A 317 0.09 -19.09 -27.53
C ASN A 317 -0.17 -17.66 -27.19
N ILE A 318 0.13 -17.25 -25.94
CA ILE A 318 -0.04 -15.88 -25.44
C ILE A 318 1.20 -15.45 -24.68
N GLY A 319 1.59 -14.17 -24.82
CA GLY A 319 2.73 -13.60 -24.10
C GLY A 319 2.29 -12.67 -22.98
N PHE A 320 2.99 -12.73 -21.84
CA PHE A 320 2.78 -11.79 -20.76
C PHE A 320 4.10 -11.17 -20.29
N LYS A 321 4.03 -9.93 -19.76
CA LYS A 321 5.16 -9.33 -19.06
C LYS A 321 5.37 -10.05 -17.72
N GLY A 322 6.36 -10.92 -17.64
CA GLY A 322 6.52 -11.90 -16.57
C GLY A 322 6.62 -11.27 -15.16
N VAL A 323 7.32 -10.13 -15.02
CA VAL A 323 7.37 -9.38 -13.73
C VAL A 323 5.98 -8.95 -13.25
N VAL A 324 5.14 -8.48 -14.17
CA VAL A 324 3.77 -8.04 -13.87
C VAL A 324 2.89 -9.24 -13.56
N PHE A 325 3.00 -10.29 -14.36
CA PHE A 325 2.27 -11.54 -14.16
C PHE A 325 2.61 -12.20 -12.83
N ALA A 326 3.90 -12.24 -12.45
CA ALA A 326 4.34 -12.71 -11.13
C ALA A 326 3.76 -11.84 -9.98
N SER A 327 3.75 -10.51 -10.14
CA SER A 327 3.17 -9.60 -9.15
C SER A 327 1.67 -9.85 -8.97
N MET A 328 0.93 -10.00 -10.07
CA MET A 328 -0.49 -10.33 -10.09
C MET A 328 -0.80 -11.64 -9.37
N LEU A 329 -0.04 -12.70 -9.64
CA LEU A 329 -0.19 -13.99 -8.98
C LEU A 329 0.16 -13.93 -7.49
N ASN A 330 1.11 -13.07 -7.11
CA ASN A 330 1.57 -12.97 -5.73
C ASN A 330 0.58 -12.28 -4.79
N VAL A 331 -0.26 -11.37 -5.31
CA VAL A 331 -1.24 -10.63 -4.49
C VAL A 331 -2.55 -11.38 -4.24
N LEU A 332 -2.77 -12.49 -4.95
CA LEU A 332 -3.92 -13.37 -4.74
C LEU A 332 -3.58 -14.40 -3.67
N ASP A 333 -4.37 -14.46 -2.59
CA ASP A 333 -4.23 -15.46 -1.53
C ASP A 333 -5.27 -16.56 -1.66
N VAL A 334 -5.12 -17.35 -2.74
CA VAL A 334 -6.00 -18.46 -3.10
C VAL A 334 -5.18 -19.62 -3.64
N ASP A 335 -5.72 -20.83 -3.61
CA ASP A 335 -5.02 -22.01 -4.13
C ASP A 335 -5.10 -22.12 -5.65
N SER A 336 -6.27 -21.87 -6.23
CA SER A 336 -6.52 -21.98 -7.68
C SER A 336 -7.11 -20.70 -8.23
N ILE A 337 -6.78 -20.44 -9.50
CA ILE A 337 -7.23 -19.28 -10.25
C ILE A 337 -7.77 -19.69 -11.62
N TYR A 338 -8.65 -18.86 -12.15
CA TYR A 338 -9.01 -18.87 -13.57
C TYR A 338 -8.18 -17.82 -14.33
N ILE A 339 -7.70 -18.21 -15.50
CA ILE A 339 -7.19 -17.30 -16.54
C ILE A 339 -8.17 -17.36 -17.69
N LYS A 340 -8.92 -16.27 -17.91
CA LYS A 340 -9.99 -16.18 -18.90
C LYS A 340 -9.54 -15.31 -20.06
N MET A 341 -9.63 -15.80 -21.29
CA MET A 341 -9.11 -15.17 -22.49
C MET A 341 -10.15 -15.20 -23.61
N SER A 342 -10.19 -14.17 -24.42
CA SER A 342 -10.92 -14.17 -25.70
C SER A 342 -10.05 -14.75 -26.80
N ASP A 343 -8.85 -14.22 -26.93
CA ASP A 343 -7.81 -14.60 -27.88
C ASP A 343 -6.43 -14.18 -27.37
N ALA A 344 -5.37 -14.43 -28.14
CA ALA A 344 -3.98 -14.13 -27.75
C ALA A 344 -3.61 -12.63 -27.82
N ALA A 345 -4.45 -11.76 -28.38
CA ALA A 345 -4.17 -10.36 -28.58
C ALA A 345 -4.97 -9.44 -27.64
N ARG A 346 -5.99 -9.96 -26.98
CA ARG A 346 -6.85 -9.19 -26.05
C ARG A 346 -6.48 -9.47 -24.61
N ALA A 347 -6.88 -8.54 -23.75
CA ALA A 347 -6.62 -8.65 -22.32
C ALA A 347 -7.13 -9.97 -21.73
N ALA A 348 -6.29 -10.61 -20.93
CA ALA A 348 -6.67 -11.76 -20.13
C ALA A 348 -7.15 -11.32 -18.74
N ILE A 349 -8.16 -12.02 -18.22
CA ILE A 349 -8.68 -11.81 -16.85
C ILE A 349 -8.16 -12.95 -15.98
N VAL A 350 -7.53 -12.61 -14.87
CA VAL A 350 -7.16 -13.53 -13.80
C VAL A 350 -8.10 -13.29 -12.63
N SER A 351 -8.69 -14.35 -12.10
CA SER A 351 -9.58 -14.26 -10.94
C SER A 351 -9.45 -15.50 -10.06
N PRO A 352 -9.75 -15.41 -8.75
CA PRO A 352 -9.94 -16.57 -7.90
C PRO A 352 -10.97 -17.55 -8.51
N THR A 353 -10.78 -18.86 -8.32
CA THR A 353 -11.82 -19.85 -8.66
C THR A 353 -13.01 -19.75 -7.71
N VAL A 354 -12.73 -19.37 -6.45
CA VAL A 354 -13.74 -19.06 -5.44
C VAL A 354 -13.47 -17.62 -4.99
N GLN A 355 -14.41 -16.74 -5.26
CA GLN A 355 -14.30 -15.34 -4.80
C GLN A 355 -14.43 -15.28 -3.26
N PRO A 356 -13.73 -14.35 -2.60
CA PRO A 356 -13.97 -14.09 -1.19
C PRO A 356 -15.43 -13.70 -0.94
N GLU A 357 -15.91 -13.93 0.28
CA GLU A 357 -17.27 -13.58 0.64
C GLU A 357 -17.53 -12.07 0.45
N ASP A 358 -18.66 -11.72 -0.18
CA ASP A 358 -19.05 -10.34 -0.52
C ASP A 358 -18.06 -9.58 -1.43
N GLU A 359 -17.10 -10.26 -2.07
CA GLU A 359 -16.14 -9.63 -2.97
C GLU A 359 -16.23 -10.21 -4.40
N ASP A 360 -15.91 -9.39 -5.41
CA ASP A 360 -15.57 -9.84 -6.76
C ASP A 360 -14.23 -9.22 -7.17
N CYS A 361 -13.19 -10.05 -7.12
CA CYS A 361 -11.82 -9.66 -7.43
C CYS A 361 -11.45 -10.14 -8.84
N ILE A 362 -11.13 -9.20 -9.71
CA ILE A 362 -10.59 -9.48 -11.04
C ILE A 362 -9.32 -8.68 -11.29
N LEU A 363 -8.38 -9.31 -11.95
CA LEU A 363 -7.12 -8.71 -12.38
C LEU A 363 -7.03 -8.88 -13.90
N LEU A 364 -6.74 -7.81 -14.61
CA LEU A 364 -6.62 -7.81 -16.05
C LEU A 364 -5.17 -7.56 -16.45
N ILE A 365 -4.67 -8.27 -17.44
CA ILE A 365 -3.34 -8.08 -18.01
C ILE A 365 -3.42 -8.06 -19.54
N MET A 366 -2.80 -7.03 -20.14
CA MET A 366 -2.64 -6.95 -21.58
C MET A 366 -1.56 -7.93 -22.04
N PRO A 367 -1.82 -8.72 -23.09
CA PRO A 367 -0.79 -9.59 -23.65
C PRO A 367 0.29 -8.79 -24.37
N MET A 368 1.46 -9.39 -24.45
CA MET A 368 2.56 -8.94 -25.31
C MET A 368 2.52 -9.72 -26.64
N LEU A 369 2.92 -9.05 -27.71
CA LEU A 369 3.04 -9.72 -29.00
C LEU A 369 4.07 -10.85 -28.93
N VAL A 370 3.67 -12.02 -29.36
CA VAL A 370 4.54 -13.19 -29.54
C VAL A 370 4.82 -13.28 -31.04
N ASN A 371 6.05 -13.01 -31.43
CA ASN A 371 6.48 -13.33 -32.81
C ASN A 371 6.76 -14.83 -32.88
N ASP A 372 6.17 -15.51 -33.84
CA ASP A 372 6.38 -16.92 -34.12
C ASP A 372 7.80 -17.16 -34.66
#